data_59dcc4b4b93e6c1bf5ea0f88808af79e
#
_entry.id   59dcc4b4b93e6c1bf5ea0f88808af79e
#
_cell.length_a   1.000
_cell.length_b   1.000
_cell.length_c   1.000
_cell.angle_alpha   90.00
_cell.angle_beta   90.00
_cell.angle_gamma   90.00
#
_symmetry.space_group_name_H-M   'P 1'
#
loop_
_entity.id
_entity.type
_entity.pdbx_description
1 polymer ?
#
loop_
_entity_poly.entity_id
_entity_poly.type
_entity_poly.pdbx_seq_one_letter_code
_entity_poly.pdbx_strand_id
1 'polypeptide(L)'
;MPVAYVNSLSASDLADGSKSVKVDGNPTALESKSYVSTSTGDEAGTQGGNVITHKTKGKGYFKTWSFTVKVENKGVCRHDDMMGQNCMSSPPGCVDMKAVTRFLLQPDVEVKPCPDSKPYKRTSAMGPKDPAQYDAVKGGPCWECVRDMPKHDYAAIEIAKGVVAKASAYVSGRKVKERFTPDHQPPLNCAWYLGGCHMQPSPEAFEKWASSPQAVKPHCATHSSSQGGTVGAVTSGKSGQDAFDACSGFMWG
;
A
#
# COMPACT_ATOMS: atom_id res chain seq x y z
N MET A 1 -22.47 0.21 -12.48
CA MET A 1 -22.05 1.48 -11.88
C MET A 1 -21.87 1.25 -10.37
N PRO A 2 -20.74 1.60 -9.74
CA PRO A 2 -20.57 1.42 -8.30
C PRO A 2 -21.59 2.23 -7.52
N VAL A 3 -22.17 1.62 -6.49
CA VAL A 3 -23.10 2.27 -5.55
C VAL A 3 -22.40 2.41 -4.21
N ALA A 4 -22.41 3.60 -3.64
CA ALA A 4 -21.80 3.87 -2.35
C ALA A 4 -22.74 3.43 -1.22
N TYR A 5 -22.21 2.62 -0.30
CA TYR A 5 -22.89 2.24 0.94
C TYR A 5 -22.13 2.81 2.14
N VAL A 6 -22.86 3.19 3.17
CA VAL A 6 -22.26 3.65 4.43
C VAL A 6 -21.92 2.43 5.28
N ASN A 7 -20.62 2.21 5.49
CA ASN A 7 -20.14 1.16 6.37
C ASN A 7 -19.81 1.69 7.76
N SER A 8 -20.09 0.89 8.78
CA SER A 8 -19.78 1.17 10.17
C SER A 8 -18.92 0.07 10.79
N LEU A 9 -18.08 0.45 11.75
CA LEU A 9 -17.25 -0.42 12.57
C LEU A 9 -17.57 -0.14 14.04
N SER A 10 -17.61 -1.19 14.87
CA SER A 10 -17.74 -1.03 16.31
C SER A 10 -16.38 -1.18 16.98
N ALA A 11 -16.03 -0.26 17.88
CA ALA A 11 -14.83 -0.38 18.70
C ALA A 11 -14.84 -1.60 19.61
N SER A 12 -16.02 -2.12 19.96
CA SER A 12 -16.17 -3.37 20.73
C SER A 12 -15.59 -4.60 20.01
N ASP A 13 -15.48 -4.53 18.67
CA ASP A 13 -14.98 -5.61 17.84
C ASP A 13 -13.45 -5.51 17.59
N LEU A 14 -12.77 -4.69 18.39
CA LEU A 14 -11.31 -4.55 18.33
C LEU A 14 -10.62 -5.88 18.66
N ALA A 15 -9.83 -6.35 17.74
CA ALA A 15 -8.97 -7.52 17.91
C ALA A 15 -7.49 -7.11 17.96
N ASP A 16 -6.67 -7.94 18.60
CA ASP A 16 -5.23 -7.76 18.75
C ASP A 16 -4.82 -6.40 19.34
N GLY A 17 -5.61 -5.87 20.25
CA GLY A 17 -5.26 -4.66 21.01
C GLY A 17 -4.06 -4.86 21.94
N SER A 18 -3.73 -3.81 22.69
CA SER A 18 -2.67 -3.83 23.70
C SER A 18 -2.98 -4.84 24.82
N LYS A 19 -1.93 -5.48 25.33
CA LYS A 19 -2.05 -6.42 26.47
C LYS A 19 -1.77 -5.75 27.82
N SER A 20 -0.82 -4.83 27.84
CA SER A 20 -0.28 -4.22 29.06
C SER A 20 -0.93 -2.89 29.43
N VAL A 21 -1.51 -2.18 28.47
CA VAL A 21 -2.11 -0.86 28.68
C VAL A 21 -3.58 -0.92 28.30
N LYS A 22 -4.43 -0.44 29.20
CA LYS A 22 -5.88 -0.30 28.98
C LYS A 22 -6.31 1.14 29.25
N VAL A 23 -7.23 1.64 28.46
CA VAL A 23 -7.90 2.92 28.66
C VAL A 23 -9.36 2.63 28.97
N ASP A 24 -9.84 3.09 30.11
CA ASP A 24 -11.18 2.78 30.63
C ASP A 24 -11.51 1.28 30.61
N GLY A 25 -10.51 0.45 30.97
CA GLY A 25 -10.66 -1.01 31.00
C GLY A 25 -10.53 -1.70 29.64
N ASN A 26 -10.47 -0.97 28.54
CA ASN A 26 -10.41 -1.51 27.18
C ASN A 26 -8.97 -1.48 26.60
N PRO A 27 -8.60 -2.47 25.79
CA PRO A 27 -7.31 -2.47 25.13
C PRO A 27 -7.19 -1.32 24.13
N THR A 28 -5.99 -0.75 23.99
CA THR A 28 -5.69 0.29 23.02
C THR A 28 -5.36 -0.32 21.66
N ALA A 29 -5.85 0.29 20.59
CA ALA A 29 -5.50 -0.12 19.24
C ALA A 29 -4.06 0.28 18.89
N LEU A 30 -3.33 -0.62 18.25
CA LEU A 30 -1.90 -0.52 18.00
C LEU A 30 -1.55 -0.58 16.51
N GLU A 31 -0.55 0.19 16.14
CA GLU A 31 0.07 0.25 14.82
C GLU A 31 0.31 -1.13 14.21
N SER A 32 -0.20 -1.34 12.98
CA SER A 32 0.04 -2.55 12.17
C SER A 32 -0.22 -3.89 12.88
N LYS A 33 -1.02 -3.87 13.95
CA LYS A 33 -1.36 -5.06 14.74
C LYS A 33 -2.87 -5.17 14.92
N SER A 34 -3.49 -4.11 15.41
CA SER A 34 -4.91 -4.14 15.76
C SER A 34 -5.80 -3.96 14.52
N TYR A 35 -6.94 -4.61 14.55
CA TYR A 35 -7.98 -4.47 13.54
C TYR A 35 -9.36 -4.57 14.20
N VAL A 36 -10.38 -4.10 13.50
CA VAL A 36 -11.79 -4.34 13.87
C VAL A 36 -12.29 -5.51 13.05
N SER A 37 -12.86 -6.52 13.70
CA SER A 37 -13.14 -7.81 13.08
C SER A 37 -14.22 -7.77 12.01
N THR A 38 -15.16 -6.82 12.09
CA THR A 38 -16.34 -6.78 11.22
C THR A 38 -16.72 -5.36 10.85
N SER A 39 -16.90 -5.12 9.56
CA SER A 39 -17.50 -3.91 9.00
C SER A 39 -18.90 -4.26 8.48
N THR A 40 -19.89 -3.43 8.75
CA THR A 40 -21.29 -3.65 8.35
C THR A 40 -21.83 -2.44 7.57
N GLY A 41 -22.72 -2.67 6.60
CA GLY A 41 -23.41 -1.62 5.86
C GLY A 41 -23.51 -1.80 4.35
N ASP A 42 -22.70 -2.67 3.76
CA ASP A 42 -22.71 -2.95 2.31
C ASP A 42 -23.29 -4.32 1.94
N GLU A 43 -23.94 -5.00 2.88
CA GLU A 43 -24.53 -6.32 2.69
C GLU A 43 -25.64 -6.33 1.63
N ALA A 44 -26.26 -5.18 1.37
CA ALA A 44 -27.27 -5.04 0.32
C ALA A 44 -26.67 -5.03 -1.10
N GLY A 45 -25.34 -4.97 -1.23
CA GLY A 45 -24.64 -5.01 -2.51
C GLY A 45 -24.77 -6.39 -3.18
N THR A 46 -25.49 -6.45 -4.30
CA THR A 46 -25.81 -7.71 -5.02
C THR A 46 -24.58 -8.40 -5.62
N GLN A 47 -23.46 -7.70 -5.75
CA GLN A 47 -22.20 -8.19 -6.32
C GLN A 47 -21.15 -8.53 -5.24
N GLY A 48 -21.58 -8.72 -3.98
CA GLY A 48 -20.70 -9.16 -2.91
C GLY A 48 -19.97 -8.05 -2.18
N GLY A 49 -20.49 -6.84 -2.11
CA GLY A 49 -19.91 -5.76 -1.31
C GLY A 49 -18.85 -4.94 -2.04
N ASN A 50 -17.70 -4.76 -1.43
CA ASN A 50 -16.62 -3.93 -1.98
C ASN A 50 -16.32 -4.24 -3.45
N VAL A 51 -16.21 -3.20 -4.29
CA VAL A 51 -16.00 -3.32 -5.76
C VAL A 51 -14.73 -4.12 -6.12
N ILE A 52 -13.76 -4.17 -5.23
CA ILE A 52 -12.45 -4.74 -5.49
C ILE A 52 -12.26 -6.05 -4.74
N THR A 53 -12.55 -6.05 -3.44
CA THR A 53 -12.35 -7.24 -2.61
C THR A 53 -13.54 -8.20 -2.64
N HIS A 54 -14.68 -7.77 -3.14
CA HIS A 54 -15.94 -8.52 -3.15
C HIS A 54 -16.31 -9.09 -1.77
N LYS A 55 -15.96 -8.35 -0.71
CA LYS A 55 -16.24 -8.72 0.67
C LYS A 55 -17.38 -7.88 1.23
N THR A 56 -18.31 -8.55 1.87
CA THR A 56 -19.23 -7.97 2.84
C THR A 56 -18.72 -8.33 4.24
N LYS A 57 -18.95 -7.49 5.23
CA LYS A 57 -18.55 -7.74 6.63
C LYS A 57 -17.06 -8.05 6.79
N GLY A 58 -16.21 -7.48 5.93
CA GLY A 58 -14.77 -7.64 6.03
C GLY A 58 -14.19 -6.88 7.22
N LYS A 59 -12.92 -7.14 7.51
CA LYS A 59 -12.19 -6.48 8.60
C LYS A 59 -11.95 -5.00 8.30
N GLY A 60 -11.83 -4.20 9.36
CA GLY A 60 -11.34 -2.83 9.28
C GLY A 60 -9.94 -2.71 9.87
N TYR A 61 -9.06 -1.96 9.21
CA TYR A 61 -7.67 -1.78 9.63
C TYR A 61 -7.32 -0.30 9.76
N PHE A 62 -6.57 0.02 10.80
CA PHE A 62 -6.02 1.35 10.99
C PHE A 62 -4.94 1.63 9.93
N LYS A 63 -5.03 2.80 9.30
CA LYS A 63 -4.11 3.29 8.27
C LYS A 63 -3.12 4.31 8.83
N THR A 64 -3.51 5.00 9.91
CA THR A 64 -2.70 5.99 10.59
C THR A 64 -2.71 5.74 12.10
N TRP A 65 -1.73 6.28 12.81
CA TRP A 65 -1.52 6.14 14.24
C TRP A 65 -0.58 7.24 14.76
N SER A 66 -0.44 7.35 16.06
CA SER A 66 0.49 8.29 16.69
C SER A 66 1.94 7.85 16.48
N PHE A 67 2.79 8.76 16.05
CA PHE A 67 4.23 8.52 15.93
C PHE A 67 4.97 8.75 17.26
N THR A 68 4.39 9.55 18.15
CA THR A 68 5.02 9.97 19.42
C THR A 68 4.51 9.18 20.62
N VAL A 69 3.22 8.85 20.64
CA VAL A 69 2.63 8.05 21.72
C VAL A 69 2.68 6.58 21.34
N LYS A 70 3.41 5.79 22.12
CA LYS A 70 3.61 4.37 21.88
C LYS A 70 3.21 3.51 23.07
N VAL A 71 2.57 2.40 22.79
CA VAL A 71 2.26 1.33 23.71
C VAL A 71 2.80 0.02 23.14
N GLU A 72 3.51 -0.77 23.93
CA GLU A 72 4.16 -2.00 23.46
C GLU A 72 5.08 -1.78 22.24
N ASN A 73 5.78 -0.64 22.22
CA ASN A 73 6.64 -0.18 21.12
C ASN A 73 5.92 0.08 19.78
N LYS A 74 4.59 0.16 19.77
CA LYS A 74 3.75 0.45 18.61
C LYS A 74 3.01 1.77 18.79
N GLY A 75 2.83 2.52 17.70
CA GLY A 75 2.03 3.73 17.70
C GLY A 75 0.59 3.45 18.12
N VAL A 76 0.01 4.34 18.92
CA VAL A 76 -1.38 4.23 19.35
C VAL A 76 -2.28 4.82 18.29
N CYS A 77 -3.32 4.09 17.89
CA CYS A 77 -4.37 4.61 17.02
C CYS A 77 -5.29 5.55 17.81
N ARG A 78 -5.70 6.65 17.20
CA ARG A 78 -6.41 7.75 17.83
C ARG A 78 -7.76 7.99 17.18
N HIS A 79 -8.59 8.80 17.81
CA HIS A 79 -9.70 9.44 17.15
C HIS A 79 -9.20 10.21 15.91
N ASP A 80 -9.95 10.21 14.83
CA ASP A 80 -9.59 10.79 13.51
C ASP A 80 -8.46 10.09 12.73
N ASP A 81 -7.87 9.02 13.25
CA ASP A 81 -6.95 8.20 12.45
C ASP A 81 -7.74 7.46 11.37
N MET A 82 -7.22 7.47 10.14
CA MET A 82 -7.87 6.83 9.01
C MET A 82 -7.96 5.32 9.19
N MET A 83 -9.08 4.76 8.77
CA MET A 83 -9.31 3.31 8.71
C MET A 83 -9.75 2.88 7.31
N GLY A 84 -9.29 1.71 6.89
CA GLY A 84 -9.91 0.98 5.77
C GLY A 84 -10.97 0.06 6.28
N GLN A 85 -12.07 -0.09 5.54
CA GLN A 85 -13.18 -1.00 5.85
C GLN A 85 -13.33 -2.06 4.76
N ASN A 86 -13.91 -3.20 5.10
CA ASN A 86 -14.06 -4.36 4.22
C ASN A 86 -12.76 -4.86 3.61
N CYS A 87 -11.66 -4.76 4.34
CA CYS A 87 -10.35 -5.15 3.87
C CYS A 87 -10.15 -6.67 3.91
N MET A 88 -9.50 -7.22 2.88
CA MET A 88 -9.14 -8.65 2.83
C MET A 88 -7.96 -8.99 3.71
N SER A 89 -6.99 -8.10 3.81
CA SER A 89 -5.73 -8.32 4.53
C SER A 89 -5.27 -7.08 5.28
N SER A 90 -4.44 -7.28 6.29
CA SER A 90 -3.79 -6.23 7.06
C SER A 90 -2.27 -6.32 6.88
N PRO A 91 -1.59 -5.20 6.94
CA PRO A 91 -2.08 -3.87 6.58
C PRO A 91 -2.29 -3.80 5.08
N PRO A 92 -3.14 -2.91 4.58
CA PRO A 92 -3.17 -2.67 3.15
C PRO A 92 -1.80 -2.19 2.74
N GLY A 93 -1.34 -2.71 1.64
CA GLY A 93 -0.02 -2.39 1.14
C GLY A 93 0.17 -0.90 0.95
N CYS A 94 1.34 -0.43 1.28
CA CYS A 94 1.74 0.94 1.02
C CYS A 94 1.95 1.12 -0.48
N VAL A 95 0.93 1.58 -1.18
CA VAL A 95 1.00 1.90 -2.61
C VAL A 95 0.53 3.31 -2.87
N ASP A 96 1.13 3.96 -3.86
CA ASP A 96 0.67 5.26 -4.34
C ASP A 96 -0.53 5.06 -5.27
N MET A 97 -1.73 5.33 -4.78
CA MET A 97 -2.98 5.16 -5.53
C MET A 97 -3.02 5.95 -6.83
N LYS A 98 -2.35 7.12 -6.90
CA LYS A 98 -2.25 7.89 -8.16
C LYS A 98 -1.41 7.16 -9.20
N ALA A 99 -0.34 6.50 -8.77
CA ALA A 99 0.50 5.69 -9.66
C ALA A 99 -0.22 4.42 -10.10
N VAL A 100 -0.96 3.76 -9.19
CA VAL A 100 -1.82 2.62 -9.50
C VAL A 100 -2.85 3.00 -10.57
N THR A 101 -3.62 4.05 -10.35
CA THR A 101 -4.62 4.52 -11.30
C THR A 101 -4.00 4.83 -12.67
N ARG A 102 -2.84 5.49 -12.67
CA ARG A 102 -2.11 5.81 -13.92
C ARG A 102 -1.68 4.55 -14.66
N PHE A 103 -1.24 3.52 -13.94
CA PHE A 103 -0.91 2.22 -14.53
C PHE A 103 -2.14 1.54 -15.14
N LEU A 104 -3.23 1.45 -14.40
CA LEU A 104 -4.47 0.80 -14.84
C LEU A 104 -5.15 1.50 -16.03
N LEU A 105 -4.85 2.78 -16.24
CA LEU A 105 -5.33 3.57 -17.39
C LEU A 105 -4.43 3.44 -18.64
N GLN A 106 -3.36 2.64 -18.59
CA GLN A 106 -2.58 2.39 -19.82
C GLN A 106 -3.45 1.63 -20.84
N PRO A 107 -3.35 1.95 -22.13
CA PRO A 107 -4.24 1.42 -23.17
C PRO A 107 -4.29 -0.10 -23.24
N ASP A 108 -3.16 -0.76 -22.91
CA ASP A 108 -2.98 -2.19 -23.07
C ASP A 108 -3.11 -2.97 -21.75
N VAL A 109 -3.49 -2.30 -20.65
CA VAL A 109 -3.72 -2.95 -19.35
C VAL A 109 -5.18 -3.39 -19.25
N GLU A 110 -5.39 -4.69 -19.17
CA GLU A 110 -6.70 -5.28 -18.93
C GLU A 110 -6.79 -5.79 -17.49
N VAL A 111 -7.63 -5.15 -16.67
CA VAL A 111 -7.79 -5.51 -15.25
C VAL A 111 -8.55 -6.82 -15.12
N LYS A 112 -7.83 -7.91 -15.33
CA LYS A 112 -8.32 -9.28 -15.21
C LYS A 112 -7.17 -10.21 -14.79
N PRO A 113 -7.47 -11.39 -14.21
CA PRO A 113 -6.45 -12.36 -13.84
C PRO A 113 -5.55 -12.77 -14.99
N CYS A 114 -4.28 -12.94 -14.72
CA CYS A 114 -3.33 -13.49 -15.66
C CYS A 114 -3.56 -14.98 -15.83
N PRO A 115 -3.32 -15.56 -17.03
CA PRO A 115 -3.25 -17.01 -17.16
C PRO A 115 -2.16 -17.60 -16.26
N ASP A 116 -2.39 -18.79 -15.69
CA ASP A 116 -1.38 -19.52 -14.88
C ASP A 116 -0.08 -19.81 -15.63
N SER A 117 -0.17 -19.92 -16.95
CA SER A 117 0.99 -20.09 -17.86
C SER A 117 1.87 -18.85 -17.94
N LYS A 118 1.43 -17.70 -17.42
CA LYS A 118 2.17 -16.43 -17.41
C LYS A 118 2.49 -15.95 -15.98
N PRO A 119 3.29 -16.70 -15.18
CA PRO A 119 3.69 -16.24 -13.84
C PRO A 119 4.59 -15.02 -13.98
N TYR A 120 4.54 -14.14 -12.97
CA TYR A 120 5.46 -13.01 -12.93
C TYR A 120 6.92 -13.49 -12.86
N LYS A 121 7.75 -12.98 -13.77
CA LYS A 121 9.20 -13.20 -13.76
C LYS A 121 9.89 -11.86 -13.90
N ARG A 122 10.61 -11.47 -12.85
CA ARG A 122 11.43 -10.25 -12.91
C ARG A 122 12.61 -10.47 -13.85
N THR A 123 12.71 -9.65 -14.88
CA THR A 123 13.84 -9.65 -15.80
C THR A 123 14.85 -8.56 -15.45
N SER A 124 16.03 -8.61 -16.05
CA SER A 124 17.05 -7.55 -15.89
C SER A 124 16.60 -6.22 -16.50
N ALA A 125 15.70 -6.25 -17.48
CA ALA A 125 15.12 -5.06 -18.10
C ALA A 125 14.23 -4.25 -17.13
N MET A 126 13.64 -4.91 -16.13
CA MET A 126 12.80 -4.29 -15.13
C MET A 126 13.58 -3.76 -13.91
N GLY A 127 14.89 -3.86 -13.92
CA GLY A 127 15.73 -3.43 -12.79
C GLY A 127 15.91 -1.92 -12.75
N PRO A 128 16.18 -1.33 -11.55
CA PRO A 128 16.45 0.10 -11.40
C PRO A 128 17.86 0.47 -11.88
N LYS A 129 18.26 -0.01 -13.04
CA LYS A 129 19.57 0.28 -13.65
C LYS A 129 19.50 1.39 -14.69
N ASP A 130 18.29 1.80 -15.04
CA ASP A 130 18.10 2.88 -15.99
C ASP A 130 18.44 4.23 -15.33
N PRO A 131 19.44 4.97 -15.81
CA PRO A 131 19.76 6.31 -15.34
C PRO A 131 18.53 7.23 -15.30
N ALA A 132 17.61 7.10 -16.24
CA ALA A 132 16.40 7.89 -16.31
C ALA A 132 15.45 7.68 -15.11
N GLN A 133 15.38 6.46 -14.57
CA GLN A 133 14.61 6.20 -13.36
C GLN A 133 15.24 6.82 -12.11
N TYR A 134 16.57 6.77 -11.99
CA TYR A 134 17.28 7.44 -10.89
C TYR A 134 17.14 8.96 -10.99
N ASP A 135 17.25 9.53 -12.18
CA ASP A 135 17.06 10.96 -12.40
C ASP A 135 15.62 11.40 -12.09
N ALA A 136 14.63 10.59 -12.42
CA ALA A 136 13.23 10.86 -12.12
C ALA A 136 12.92 10.94 -10.61
N VAL A 137 13.67 10.24 -9.77
CA VAL A 137 13.47 10.24 -8.31
C VAL A 137 14.47 11.10 -7.56
N LYS A 138 15.49 11.62 -8.25
CA LYS A 138 16.56 12.41 -7.65
C LYS A 138 16.01 13.68 -7.01
N GLY A 139 16.37 13.91 -5.76
CA GLY A 139 15.92 15.09 -4.99
C GLY A 139 14.44 15.06 -4.56
N GLY A 140 13.70 14.04 -4.95
CA GLY A 140 12.31 13.86 -4.51
C GLY A 140 12.23 13.29 -3.08
N PRO A 141 11.29 13.73 -2.24
CA PRO A 141 11.05 13.12 -0.94
C PRO A 141 10.44 11.73 -1.11
N CYS A 142 10.70 10.83 -0.14
CA CYS A 142 10.00 9.54 -0.10
C CYS A 142 8.48 9.77 -0.09
N TRP A 143 7.79 9.26 -1.10
CA TRP A 143 6.36 9.49 -1.30
C TRP A 143 5.52 8.97 -0.12
N GLU A 144 5.94 7.87 0.51
CA GLU A 144 5.27 7.29 1.67
C GLU A 144 5.50 8.11 2.93
N CYS A 145 6.72 8.59 3.16
CA CYS A 145 7.00 9.52 4.25
C CYS A 145 6.15 10.80 4.15
N VAL A 146 5.99 11.35 2.94
CA VAL A 146 5.16 12.54 2.71
C VAL A 146 3.68 12.25 2.93
N ARG A 147 3.19 11.09 2.49
CA ARG A 147 1.81 10.67 2.72
C ARG A 147 1.49 10.57 4.22
N ASP A 148 2.42 10.02 4.99
CA ASP A 148 2.22 9.71 6.40
C ASP A 148 2.51 10.89 7.33
N MET A 149 2.93 12.03 6.76
CA MET A 149 3.09 13.27 7.52
C MET A 149 1.75 13.83 8.01
N PRO A 150 1.68 14.34 9.25
CA PRO A 150 0.51 15.04 9.74
C PRO A 150 0.15 16.20 8.79
N LYS A 151 -1.08 16.26 8.32
CA LYS A 151 -1.56 17.28 7.38
C LYS A 151 -1.40 18.73 7.89
N HIS A 152 -1.21 18.90 9.19
CA HIS A 152 -1.07 20.21 9.85
C HIS A 152 0.38 20.60 10.18
N ASP A 153 1.34 19.75 9.89
CA ASP A 153 2.76 20.08 10.09
C ASP A 153 3.35 20.64 8.80
N TYR A 154 3.01 21.91 8.53
CA TYR A 154 3.53 22.64 7.37
C TYR A 154 5.06 22.74 7.39
N ALA A 155 5.69 22.80 8.56
CA ALA A 155 7.14 22.82 8.67
C ALA A 155 7.76 21.50 8.23
N ALA A 156 7.16 20.36 8.58
CA ALA A 156 7.60 19.05 8.12
C ALA A 156 7.39 18.88 6.62
N ILE A 157 6.29 19.41 6.05
CA ILE A 157 6.02 19.39 4.61
C ILE A 157 7.06 20.23 3.85
N GLU A 158 7.41 21.42 4.33
CA GLU A 158 8.44 22.26 3.71
C GLU A 158 9.84 21.63 3.82
N ILE A 159 10.16 21.00 4.94
CA ILE A 159 11.38 20.19 5.11
C ILE A 159 11.37 19.01 4.11
N ALA A 160 10.24 18.35 3.92
CA ALA A 160 10.12 17.25 2.96
C ALA A 160 10.33 17.71 1.51
N LYS A 161 9.91 18.91 1.17
CA LYS A 161 10.13 19.51 -0.16
C LYS A 161 11.58 19.96 -0.37
N GLY A 162 12.26 20.42 0.69
CA GLY A 162 13.58 21.03 0.59
C GLY A 162 14.76 20.13 0.96
N VAL A 163 14.57 19.18 1.89
CA VAL A 163 15.66 18.35 2.44
C VAL A 163 15.19 16.91 2.68
N VAL A 164 15.27 16.12 1.67
CA VAL A 164 14.81 14.72 1.59
C VAL A 164 15.28 13.85 2.76
N ALA A 165 16.54 13.97 3.19
CA ALA A 165 17.11 13.21 4.29
C ALA A 165 16.44 13.51 5.65
N LYS A 166 16.04 14.75 5.88
CA LYS A 166 15.40 15.16 7.15
C LYS A 166 13.95 14.71 7.25
N ALA A 167 13.23 14.65 6.12
CA ALA A 167 11.84 14.17 6.09
C ALA A 167 11.74 12.69 6.50
N SER A 168 12.59 11.85 5.95
CA SER A 168 12.65 10.44 6.32
C SER A 168 13.07 10.21 7.77
N ALA A 169 14.01 11.00 8.29
CA ALA A 169 14.43 10.92 9.69
C ALA A 169 13.31 11.36 10.65
N TYR A 170 12.50 12.32 10.26
CA TYR A 170 11.40 12.84 11.08
C TYR A 170 10.28 11.79 11.23
N VAL A 171 9.89 11.10 10.15
CA VAL A 171 8.75 10.18 10.16
C VAL A 171 9.08 8.84 10.83
N SER A 172 10.31 8.34 10.70
CA SER A 172 10.67 7.01 11.18
C SER A 172 11.35 6.97 12.55
N GLY A 173 11.81 8.11 13.07
CA GLY A 173 12.63 8.18 14.29
C GLY A 173 13.94 7.38 14.21
N ARG A 174 14.30 6.88 13.03
CA ARG A 174 15.54 6.12 12.76
C ARG A 174 16.51 6.96 11.95
N LYS A 175 17.82 6.78 12.17
CA LYS A 175 18.86 7.32 11.26
C LYS A 175 18.64 6.73 9.88
N VAL A 176 18.07 7.50 8.97
CA VAL A 176 17.82 7.07 7.60
C VAL A 176 19.11 7.16 6.82
N LYS A 177 19.49 6.07 6.17
CA LYS A 177 20.51 6.12 5.13
C LYS A 177 19.98 6.98 3.99
N GLU A 178 20.72 8.00 3.61
CA GLU A 178 20.38 9.02 2.60
C GLU A 178 20.23 8.47 1.16
N ARG A 179 19.77 7.24 1.01
CA ARG A 179 19.58 6.63 -0.30
C ARG A 179 18.10 6.46 -0.58
N PHE A 180 17.62 7.25 -1.53
CA PHE A 180 16.35 7.01 -2.17
C PHE A 180 16.57 6.07 -3.36
N THR A 181 15.72 5.07 -3.44
CA THR A 181 15.69 4.14 -4.57
C THR A 181 14.51 4.47 -5.47
N PRO A 182 14.66 4.38 -6.80
CA PRO A 182 13.49 4.33 -7.67
C PRO A 182 12.73 3.05 -7.35
N ASP A 183 11.56 3.22 -6.77
CA ASP A 183 10.69 2.12 -6.38
C ASP A 183 9.45 2.09 -7.26
N HIS A 184 9.14 0.90 -7.80
CA HIS A 184 8.02 0.75 -8.72
C HIS A 184 6.68 0.95 -8.02
N GLN A 185 5.85 1.81 -8.60
CA GLN A 185 4.51 2.08 -8.13
C GLN A 185 3.51 2.01 -9.30
N PRO A 186 2.65 0.98 -9.32
CA PRO A 186 2.53 -0.13 -8.34
C PRO A 186 3.75 -1.07 -8.35
N PRO A 187 3.93 -1.88 -7.28
CA PRO A 187 4.97 -2.90 -7.23
C PRO A 187 4.89 -3.84 -8.43
N LEU A 188 6.03 -4.19 -9.04
CA LEU A 188 6.08 -4.87 -10.34
C LEU A 188 5.27 -6.16 -10.42
N ASN A 189 5.34 -7.01 -9.40
CA ASN A 189 4.57 -8.25 -9.39
C ASN A 189 3.06 -7.99 -9.30
N CYS A 190 2.64 -7.00 -8.49
CA CYS A 190 1.23 -6.62 -8.47
C CYS A 190 0.80 -5.93 -9.77
N ALA A 191 1.63 -5.07 -10.36
CA ALA A 191 1.35 -4.51 -11.68
C ALA A 191 1.15 -5.60 -12.75
N TRP A 192 2.00 -6.64 -12.74
CA TRP A 192 1.85 -7.77 -13.65
C TRP A 192 0.51 -8.48 -13.46
N TYR A 193 0.21 -8.91 -12.23
CA TYR A 193 -1.00 -9.68 -11.95
C TYR A 193 -2.30 -8.87 -12.05
N LEU A 194 -2.24 -7.55 -11.94
CA LEU A 194 -3.40 -6.67 -12.10
C LEU A 194 -3.64 -6.23 -13.55
N GLY A 195 -3.03 -6.92 -14.51
CA GLY A 195 -3.31 -6.71 -15.92
C GLY A 195 -2.10 -6.47 -16.80
N GLY A 196 -0.92 -6.23 -16.23
CA GLY A 196 0.31 -6.04 -16.99
C GLY A 196 0.68 -7.23 -17.89
N CYS A 197 0.29 -8.44 -17.50
CA CYS A 197 0.49 -9.65 -18.28
C CYS A 197 -0.29 -9.67 -19.62
N HIS A 198 -1.28 -8.81 -19.77
CA HIS A 198 -2.09 -8.68 -20.99
C HIS A 198 -1.55 -7.63 -21.96
N MET A 199 -0.63 -6.77 -21.52
CA MET A 199 0.02 -5.79 -22.41
C MET A 199 0.68 -6.48 -23.61
N GLN A 200 0.55 -5.88 -24.79
CA GLN A 200 1.05 -6.46 -26.04
C GLN A 200 2.12 -5.58 -26.70
N PRO A 201 3.21 -6.17 -27.23
CA PRO A 201 3.60 -7.60 -27.11
C PRO A 201 4.01 -7.92 -25.66
N SER A 202 3.66 -9.12 -25.19
CA SER A 202 3.98 -9.57 -23.84
C SER A 202 5.18 -10.53 -23.87
N PRO A 203 6.20 -10.34 -23.00
CA PRO A 203 6.30 -9.41 -21.85
C PRO A 203 6.91 -8.04 -22.18
N GLU A 204 7.32 -7.75 -23.41
CA GLU A 204 8.15 -6.62 -23.80
C GLU A 204 7.46 -5.27 -23.52
N ALA A 205 6.13 -5.19 -23.73
CA ALA A 205 5.37 -3.97 -23.44
C ALA A 205 5.35 -3.66 -21.94
N PHE A 206 5.21 -4.68 -21.09
CA PHE A 206 5.29 -4.52 -19.64
C PHE A 206 6.70 -4.14 -19.19
N GLU A 207 7.74 -4.74 -19.76
CA GLU A 207 9.14 -4.39 -19.49
C GLU A 207 9.46 -2.94 -19.86
N LYS A 208 8.95 -2.49 -21.01
CA LYS A 208 9.07 -1.09 -21.46
C LYS A 208 8.41 -0.14 -20.47
N TRP A 209 7.21 -0.45 -19.99
CA TRP A 209 6.57 0.33 -18.92
C TRP A 209 7.40 0.29 -17.65
N ALA A 210 7.81 -0.89 -17.19
CA ALA A 210 8.58 -1.09 -15.96
C ALA A 210 9.91 -0.34 -15.95
N SER A 211 10.57 -0.19 -17.10
CA SER A 211 11.81 0.58 -17.26
C SER A 211 11.59 2.09 -17.40
N SER A 212 10.35 2.54 -17.55
CA SER A 212 10.05 3.95 -17.75
C SER A 212 10.18 4.79 -16.45
N PRO A 213 10.51 6.09 -16.56
CA PRO A 213 10.54 7.00 -15.41
C PRO A 213 9.18 7.13 -14.70
N GLN A 214 8.07 6.92 -15.42
CA GLN A 214 6.71 7.02 -14.87
C GLN A 214 6.36 5.85 -13.95
N ALA A 215 7.05 4.71 -14.07
CA ALA A 215 6.80 3.52 -13.28
C ALA A 215 7.37 3.61 -11.86
N VAL A 216 8.22 4.59 -11.59
CA VAL A 216 8.92 4.69 -10.30
C VAL A 216 8.59 5.95 -9.53
N LYS A 217 8.74 5.85 -8.21
CA LYS A 217 8.67 6.97 -7.26
C LYS A 217 9.84 6.93 -6.29
N PRO A 218 10.24 8.09 -5.73
CA PRO A 218 11.29 8.13 -4.72
C PRO A 218 10.81 7.42 -3.44
N HIS A 219 11.53 6.41 -3.01
CA HIS A 219 11.20 5.62 -1.82
C HIS A 219 12.44 5.46 -0.95
N CYS A 220 12.31 5.69 0.36
CA CYS A 220 13.43 5.48 1.27
C CYS A 220 13.67 3.98 1.50
N ALA A 221 14.89 3.63 1.88
CA ALA A 221 15.28 2.23 2.05
C ALA A 221 14.39 1.46 3.05
N THR A 222 13.91 2.13 4.10
CA THR A 222 13.05 1.51 5.11
C THR A 222 11.68 1.13 4.53
N HIS A 223 11.02 2.07 3.86
CA HIS A 223 9.69 1.84 3.28
C HIS A 223 9.74 0.90 2.08
N SER A 224 10.73 1.07 1.18
CA SER A 224 10.92 0.16 0.05
C SER A 224 11.15 -1.29 0.48
N SER A 225 11.97 -1.51 1.52
CA SER A 225 12.18 -2.85 2.06
C SER A 225 10.95 -3.44 2.72
N SER A 226 10.18 -2.62 3.45
CA SER A 226 8.93 -3.03 4.08
C SER A 226 7.89 -3.41 3.03
N GLN A 227 7.70 -2.57 2.02
CA GLN A 227 6.79 -2.85 0.92
C GLN A 227 7.18 -4.12 0.16
N GLY A 228 8.47 -4.25 -0.20
CA GLY A 228 8.98 -5.42 -0.91
C GLY A 228 8.77 -6.73 -0.15
N GLY A 229 9.00 -6.71 1.17
CA GLY A 229 8.75 -7.85 2.05
C GLY A 229 7.26 -8.24 2.09
N THR A 230 6.38 -7.25 2.24
CA THR A 230 4.92 -7.48 2.27
C THR A 230 4.41 -8.02 0.93
N VAL A 231 4.80 -7.38 -0.17
CA VAL A 231 4.41 -7.83 -1.53
C VAL A 231 4.91 -9.24 -1.82
N GLY A 232 6.17 -9.53 -1.45
CA GLY A 232 6.73 -10.88 -1.58
C GLY A 232 5.93 -11.92 -0.81
N ALA A 233 5.55 -11.63 0.44
CA ALA A 233 4.77 -12.54 1.27
C ALA A 233 3.35 -12.79 0.71
N VAL A 234 2.65 -11.74 0.25
CA VAL A 234 1.27 -11.90 -0.25
C VAL A 234 1.19 -12.58 -1.61
N THR A 235 2.24 -12.51 -2.44
CA THR A 235 2.25 -13.10 -3.78
C THR A 235 3.02 -14.41 -3.89
N SER A 236 3.72 -14.84 -2.82
CA SER A 236 4.55 -16.05 -2.83
C SER A 236 3.73 -17.29 -3.16
N GLY A 237 4.19 -18.05 -4.16
CA GLY A 237 3.57 -19.31 -4.60
C GLY A 237 2.20 -19.15 -5.27
N LYS A 238 1.78 -17.94 -5.60
CA LYS A 238 0.50 -17.67 -6.24
C LYS A 238 0.64 -17.37 -7.74
N SER A 239 -0.38 -17.74 -8.50
CA SER A 239 -0.51 -17.45 -9.93
C SER A 239 -1.98 -17.18 -10.27
N GLY A 240 -2.28 -16.77 -11.49
CA GLY A 240 -3.64 -16.63 -12.00
C GLY A 240 -4.55 -15.81 -11.09
N GLN A 241 -5.72 -16.35 -10.78
CA GLN A 241 -6.73 -15.71 -9.95
C GLN A 241 -6.22 -15.44 -8.52
N ASP A 242 -5.52 -16.40 -7.90
CA ASP A 242 -5.04 -16.24 -6.52
C ASP A 242 -4.02 -15.10 -6.39
N ALA A 243 -3.17 -14.91 -7.39
CA ALA A 243 -2.22 -13.80 -7.42
C ALA A 243 -2.91 -12.46 -7.69
N PHE A 244 -3.91 -12.44 -8.56
CA PHE A 244 -4.74 -11.27 -8.83
C PHE A 244 -5.46 -10.83 -7.56
N ASP A 245 -6.13 -11.74 -6.85
CA ASP A 245 -6.84 -11.44 -5.61
C ASP A 245 -5.89 -10.98 -4.50
N ALA A 246 -4.72 -11.60 -4.39
CA ALA A 246 -3.70 -11.20 -3.43
C ALA A 246 -3.16 -9.79 -3.68
N CYS A 247 -2.89 -9.45 -4.95
CA CYS A 247 -2.45 -8.11 -5.34
C CYS A 247 -3.57 -7.08 -5.20
N SER A 248 -4.80 -7.44 -5.55
CA SER A 248 -5.98 -6.60 -5.33
C SER A 248 -6.14 -6.30 -3.84
N GLY A 249 -6.11 -7.30 -2.97
CA GLY A 249 -6.17 -7.13 -1.53
C GLY A 249 -5.01 -6.30 -0.97
N PHE A 250 -3.81 -6.46 -1.51
CA PHE A 250 -2.66 -5.63 -1.12
C PHE A 250 -2.82 -4.16 -1.52
N MET A 251 -3.42 -3.88 -2.67
CA MET A 251 -3.49 -2.52 -3.22
C MET A 251 -4.66 -1.71 -2.69
N TRP A 252 -5.80 -2.36 -2.48
CA TRP A 252 -7.06 -1.69 -2.14
C TRP A 252 -7.64 -2.16 -0.79
N GLY A 253 -7.08 -3.22 -0.21
CA GLY A 253 -7.50 -3.89 1.02
C GLY A 253 -7.27 -3.20 2.33
#